data_269b5a65930be803c79c5bab7f40a553
#
_entry.id   269b5a65930be803c79c5bab7f40a553
#
_cell.length_a   1.000
_cell.length_b   1.000
_cell.length_c   1.000
_cell.angle_alpha   90.00
_cell.angle_beta   90.00
_cell.angle_gamma   90.00
#
_symmetry.space_group_name_H-M   'P 1'
#
loop_
_entity.id
_entity.type
_entity.pdbx_description
1 polymer ?
#
loop_
_entity_poly.entity_id
_entity_poly.type
_entity_poly.pdbx_seq_one_letter_code
_entity_poly.pdbx_strand_id
1 'polypeptide(L)'
;QMCIRDSILREAYAAFGNLCMLWSIGKDSTVLLWLARKAFYGHVPFPLVHIDTHHKIPEMIEYRDKLAMEYGLYMVYGENREALENHETFPDGKCSRVECCRRLKTEALTHTLDGTWPRYQLNLQTGKYERDTNTDAYTGVIVGARADEEGSRSKERYFSPRDKHNDWDLDDQPPEFWNQFKTDFAPGTHVRIHPLLDWTELNVWEYIEREHIPTVSLYYNQGDGTRYRSLGCAPCTKPIRSESRNVHEIIEELRTGALSN
;
A
#
# COMPACT_ATOMS: atom_id res chain seq x y z
N GLN A 1 -20.05 8.46 -0.76
CA GLN A 1 -18.58 8.26 -1.07
C GLN A 1 -18.19 6.79 -1.18
N MET A 2 -18.71 5.85 -0.37
CA MET A 2 -18.35 4.43 -0.43
C MET A 2 -18.71 3.76 -1.77
N CYS A 3 -19.90 4.00 -2.31
CA CYS A 3 -20.33 3.40 -3.59
C CYS A 3 -19.35 3.70 -4.75
N ILE A 4 -18.74 4.87 -4.75
CA ILE A 4 -17.76 5.26 -5.78
C ILE A 4 -16.49 4.39 -5.68
N ARG A 5 -16.00 4.11 -4.46
CA ARG A 5 -14.81 3.29 -4.24
C ARG A 5 -15.03 1.84 -4.65
N ASP A 6 -16.20 1.29 -4.30
CA ASP A 6 -16.60 -0.03 -4.74
C ASP A 6 -16.65 -0.11 -6.27
N SER A 7 -17.17 0.94 -6.94
CA SER A 7 -17.21 1.02 -8.39
C SER A 7 -15.81 1.05 -9.00
N ILE A 8 -14.89 1.88 -8.47
CA ILE A 8 -13.49 1.94 -8.93
C ILE A 8 -12.81 0.58 -8.82
N LEU A 9 -12.98 -0.12 -7.68
CA LEU A 9 -12.36 -1.43 -7.46
C LEU A 9 -12.92 -2.51 -8.39
N ARG A 10 -14.24 -2.51 -8.62
CA ARG A 10 -14.89 -3.45 -9.55
C ARG A 10 -14.55 -3.14 -11.00
N GLU A 11 -14.49 -1.86 -11.37
CA GLU A 11 -14.04 -1.43 -12.70
C GLU A 11 -12.61 -1.89 -12.97
N ALA A 12 -11.69 -1.66 -12.01
CA ALA A 12 -10.32 -2.13 -12.11
C ALA A 12 -10.25 -3.65 -12.28
N TYR A 13 -11.04 -4.40 -11.51
CA TYR A 13 -11.07 -5.86 -11.60
C TYR A 13 -11.60 -6.37 -12.96
N ALA A 14 -12.58 -5.68 -13.52
CA ALA A 14 -13.14 -6.02 -14.82
C ALA A 14 -12.21 -5.66 -15.98
N ALA A 15 -11.47 -4.55 -15.86
CA ALA A 15 -10.66 -4.02 -16.94
C ALA A 15 -9.26 -4.65 -17.04
N PHE A 16 -8.66 -5.03 -15.91
CA PHE A 16 -7.27 -5.51 -15.87
C PHE A 16 -7.21 -7.01 -15.57
N GLY A 17 -6.76 -7.80 -16.55
CA GLY A 17 -6.64 -9.25 -16.41
C GLY A 17 -5.60 -9.69 -15.36
N ASN A 18 -4.55 -8.89 -15.15
CA ASN A 18 -3.51 -9.08 -14.15
C ASN A 18 -3.51 -7.90 -13.17
N LEU A 19 -4.47 -7.90 -12.25
CA LEU A 19 -4.64 -6.89 -11.22
C LEU A 19 -3.97 -7.32 -9.92
N CYS A 20 -3.30 -6.39 -9.24
CA CYS A 20 -2.86 -6.58 -7.85
C CYS A 20 -3.13 -5.33 -7.00
N MET A 21 -3.03 -5.47 -5.68
CA MET A 21 -3.12 -4.35 -4.75
C MET A 21 -1.83 -4.27 -3.93
N LEU A 22 -1.22 -3.10 -3.83
CA LEU A 22 -0.09 -2.88 -2.94
C LEU A 22 -0.56 -2.77 -1.49
N TRP A 23 -0.04 -3.63 -0.62
CA TRP A 23 -0.33 -3.58 0.80
C TRP A 23 0.93 -3.34 1.61
N SER A 24 1.16 -2.07 1.97
CA SER A 24 2.31 -1.63 2.77
C SER A 24 2.14 -1.86 4.27
N ILE A 25 0.99 -2.41 4.70
CA ILE A 25 0.58 -2.61 6.11
C ILE A 25 0.23 -1.28 6.82
N GLY A 26 0.41 -0.15 6.16
CA GLY A 26 -0.01 1.15 6.67
C GLY A 26 -1.55 1.28 6.74
N LYS A 27 -2.03 2.25 7.53
CA LYS A 27 -3.47 2.52 7.73
C LYS A 27 -4.24 2.68 6.41
N ASP A 28 -3.67 3.42 5.46
CA ASP A 28 -4.30 3.73 4.17
C ASP A 28 -4.49 2.48 3.31
N SER A 29 -3.45 1.70 3.15
CA SER A 29 -3.51 0.44 2.40
C SER A 29 -4.36 -0.63 3.11
N THR A 30 -4.48 -0.57 4.44
CA THR A 30 -5.36 -1.45 5.21
C THR A 30 -6.83 -1.03 5.05
N VAL A 31 -7.14 0.26 5.06
CA VAL A 31 -8.48 0.76 4.69
C VAL A 31 -8.86 0.34 3.28
N LEU A 32 -7.92 0.45 2.35
CA LEU A 32 -8.14 0.00 0.96
C LEU A 32 -8.44 -1.51 0.87
N LEU A 33 -7.77 -2.34 1.69
CA LEU A 33 -8.06 -3.76 1.80
C LEU A 33 -9.51 -4.00 2.29
N TRP A 34 -9.98 -3.24 3.28
CA TRP A 34 -11.37 -3.34 3.76
C TRP A 34 -12.39 -2.90 2.72
N LEU A 35 -12.10 -1.84 1.98
CA LEU A 35 -12.93 -1.41 0.84
C LEU A 35 -12.98 -2.51 -0.24
N ALA A 36 -11.85 -3.13 -0.56
CA ALA A 36 -11.81 -4.24 -1.50
C ALA A 36 -12.65 -5.44 -1.00
N ARG A 37 -12.52 -5.83 0.26
CA ARG A 37 -13.36 -6.89 0.85
C ARG A 37 -14.85 -6.56 0.77
N LYS A 38 -15.25 -5.30 1.01
CA LYS A 38 -16.66 -4.88 0.85
C LYS A 38 -17.12 -4.92 -0.60
N ALA A 39 -16.29 -4.42 -1.53
CA ALA A 39 -16.59 -4.43 -2.95
C ALA A 39 -16.84 -5.85 -3.50
N PHE A 40 -16.16 -6.85 -2.93
CA PHE A 40 -16.22 -8.25 -3.35
C PHE A 40 -16.80 -9.18 -2.27
N TYR A 41 -17.75 -8.70 -1.49
CA TYR A 41 -18.55 -9.49 -0.54
C TYR A 41 -17.73 -10.31 0.47
N GLY A 42 -16.67 -9.72 1.01
CA GLY A 42 -15.80 -10.35 2.01
C GLY A 42 -14.58 -11.07 1.44
N HIS A 43 -14.49 -11.21 0.12
CA HIS A 43 -13.37 -11.82 -0.60
C HIS A 43 -12.53 -10.76 -1.30
N VAL A 44 -11.22 -11.01 -1.47
CA VAL A 44 -10.34 -10.17 -2.31
C VAL A 44 -9.86 -11.02 -3.48
N PRO A 45 -10.36 -10.76 -4.72
CA PRO A 45 -10.13 -11.66 -5.85
C PRO A 45 -8.80 -11.47 -6.58
N PHE A 46 -7.87 -10.69 -6.03
CA PHE A 46 -6.56 -10.39 -6.61
C PHE A 46 -5.47 -10.44 -5.54
N PRO A 47 -4.20 -10.67 -5.91
CA PRO A 47 -3.10 -10.73 -4.96
C PRO A 47 -2.83 -9.39 -4.27
N LEU A 48 -2.43 -9.47 -3.00
CA LEU A 48 -1.89 -8.37 -2.22
C LEU A 48 -0.36 -8.43 -2.29
N VAL A 49 0.25 -7.44 -2.91
CA VAL A 49 1.70 -7.38 -3.07
C VAL A 49 2.33 -6.54 -1.96
N HIS A 50 3.26 -7.15 -1.24
CA HIS A 50 4.09 -6.49 -0.23
C HIS A 50 5.56 -6.50 -0.67
N ILE A 51 6.23 -5.34 -0.56
CA ILE A 51 7.68 -5.27 -0.77
C ILE A 51 8.37 -5.39 0.58
N ASP A 52 9.07 -6.49 0.76
CA ASP A 52 9.82 -6.75 1.98
C ASP A 52 11.24 -6.17 1.86
N THR A 53 11.52 -5.20 2.70
CA THR A 53 12.85 -4.56 2.78
C THR A 53 13.74 -5.19 3.85
N HIS A 54 13.24 -6.18 4.60
CA HIS A 54 13.86 -6.77 5.79
C HIS A 54 14.19 -5.77 6.91
N HIS A 55 13.70 -4.53 6.80
CA HIS A 55 13.87 -3.46 7.78
C HIS A 55 12.54 -2.96 8.37
N LYS A 56 11.48 -3.76 8.25
CA LYS A 56 10.19 -3.43 8.86
C LYS A 56 10.24 -3.61 10.38
N ILE A 57 9.40 -2.87 11.08
CA ILE A 57 9.19 -3.08 12.51
C ILE A 57 8.50 -4.46 12.70
N PRO A 58 8.96 -5.32 13.62
CA PRO A 58 8.47 -6.70 13.75
C PRO A 58 6.95 -6.80 13.90
N GLU A 59 6.32 -5.91 14.67
CA GLU A 59 4.88 -5.87 14.89
C GLU A 59 4.08 -5.67 13.59
N MET A 60 4.67 -5.02 12.59
CA MET A 60 4.04 -4.89 11.26
C MET A 60 3.99 -6.23 10.55
N ILE A 61 5.05 -7.02 10.63
CA ILE A 61 5.14 -8.33 9.98
C ILE A 61 4.19 -9.32 10.64
N GLU A 62 4.18 -9.36 11.98
CA GLU A 62 3.25 -10.20 12.75
C GLU A 62 1.79 -9.86 12.41
N TYR A 63 1.46 -8.57 12.36
CA TYR A 63 0.14 -8.11 11.97
C TYR A 63 -0.22 -8.54 10.53
N ARG A 64 0.71 -8.38 9.56
CA ARG A 64 0.53 -8.79 8.18
C ARG A 64 0.18 -10.28 8.08
N ASP A 65 1.01 -11.12 8.67
CA ASP A 65 0.89 -12.56 8.53
C ASP A 65 -0.37 -13.08 9.25
N LYS A 66 -0.67 -12.54 10.45
CA LYS A 66 -1.91 -12.82 11.15
C LYS A 66 -3.13 -12.48 10.31
N LEU A 67 -3.19 -11.28 9.76
CA LEU A 67 -4.34 -10.82 8.98
C LEU A 67 -4.49 -11.62 7.68
N ALA A 68 -3.37 -11.92 7.02
CA ALA A 68 -3.35 -12.72 5.81
C ALA A 68 -3.92 -14.13 6.04
N MET A 69 -3.55 -14.77 7.14
CA MET A 69 -4.06 -16.08 7.51
C MET A 69 -5.55 -16.02 7.93
N GLU A 70 -5.93 -15.04 8.75
CA GLU A 70 -7.29 -14.88 9.26
C GLU A 70 -8.32 -14.67 8.15
N TYR A 71 -7.98 -13.87 7.15
CA TYR A 71 -8.88 -13.54 6.04
C TYR A 71 -8.62 -14.32 4.75
N GLY A 72 -7.70 -15.28 4.76
CA GLY A 72 -7.38 -16.08 3.60
C GLY A 72 -6.88 -15.25 2.41
N LEU A 73 -6.02 -14.25 2.68
CA LEU A 73 -5.57 -13.31 1.66
C LEU A 73 -4.51 -13.97 0.76
N TYR A 74 -4.63 -13.71 -0.54
CA TYR A 74 -3.59 -14.09 -1.49
C TYR A 74 -2.42 -13.11 -1.37
N MET A 75 -1.48 -13.41 -0.46
CA MET A 75 -0.31 -12.59 -0.21
C MET A 75 0.85 -12.98 -1.11
N VAL A 76 1.40 -11.98 -1.80
CA VAL A 76 2.63 -12.10 -2.59
C VAL A 76 3.63 -11.08 -2.05
N TYR A 77 4.87 -11.47 -1.82
CA TYR A 77 5.93 -10.51 -1.55
C TYR A 77 7.07 -10.59 -2.56
N GLY A 78 7.72 -9.45 -2.77
CA GLY A 78 8.95 -9.30 -3.52
C GLY A 78 10.02 -8.63 -2.68
N GLU A 79 11.29 -8.91 -3.00
CA GLU A 79 12.45 -8.38 -2.31
C GLU A 79 13.60 -8.14 -3.30
N ASN A 80 14.53 -7.27 -2.95
CA ASN A 80 15.82 -7.18 -3.64
C ASN A 80 16.88 -7.97 -2.87
N ARG A 81 16.95 -9.28 -3.15
CA ARG A 81 17.87 -10.19 -2.46
C ARG A 81 19.33 -9.82 -2.69
N GLU A 82 19.69 -9.42 -3.91
CA GLU A 82 21.06 -9.01 -4.25
C GLU A 82 21.52 -7.81 -3.40
N ALA A 83 20.67 -6.79 -3.27
CA ALA A 83 20.99 -5.61 -2.46
C ALA A 83 21.13 -5.97 -0.97
N LEU A 84 20.32 -6.89 -0.46
CA LEU A 84 20.41 -7.38 0.93
C LEU A 84 21.73 -8.15 1.15
N GLU A 85 22.09 -9.09 0.27
CA GLU A 85 23.31 -9.89 0.34
C GLU A 85 24.56 -9.02 0.21
N ASN A 86 24.51 -7.95 -0.60
CA ASN A 86 25.59 -6.99 -0.76
C ASN A 86 25.68 -5.94 0.35
N HIS A 87 24.76 -5.98 1.32
CA HIS A 87 24.63 -4.96 2.38
C HIS A 87 24.44 -3.54 1.83
N GLU A 88 23.65 -3.38 0.78
CA GLU A 88 23.24 -2.09 0.21
C GLU A 88 22.05 -1.53 0.99
N THR A 89 22.26 -1.38 2.30
CA THR A 89 21.24 -1.03 3.30
C THR A 89 21.64 0.22 4.08
N PHE A 90 20.70 0.79 4.85
CA PHE A 90 20.88 1.91 5.76
C PHE A 90 20.14 1.60 7.08
N PRO A 91 20.72 1.93 8.28
CA PRO A 91 21.95 2.69 8.53
C PRO A 91 23.23 1.85 8.52
N ASP A 92 23.13 0.54 8.68
CA ASP A 92 24.26 -0.35 8.98
C ASP A 92 24.95 -0.93 7.74
N GLY A 93 24.55 -0.47 6.55
CA GLY A 93 25.07 -0.93 5.28
C GLY A 93 25.96 0.10 4.56
N LYS A 94 26.17 -0.17 3.27
CA LYS A 94 27.14 0.56 2.42
C LYS A 94 26.53 1.77 1.70
N CYS A 95 25.24 2.04 1.84
CA CYS A 95 24.59 3.09 1.04
C CYS A 95 23.89 4.16 1.88
N SER A 96 23.55 5.27 1.22
CA SER A 96 22.74 6.32 1.82
C SER A 96 21.29 5.86 2.01
N ARG A 97 20.52 6.58 2.85
CA ARG A 97 19.09 6.33 3.02
C ARG A 97 18.31 6.37 1.69
N VAL A 98 18.64 7.31 0.81
CA VAL A 98 17.98 7.47 -0.49
C VAL A 98 18.28 6.26 -1.37
N GLU A 99 19.52 5.85 -1.44
CA GLU A 99 19.94 4.69 -2.23
C GLU A 99 19.35 3.38 -1.69
N CYS A 100 19.33 3.18 -0.37
CA CYS A 100 18.64 2.07 0.26
C CYS A 100 17.16 2.02 -0.14
N CYS A 101 16.45 3.16 -0.09
CA CYS A 101 15.06 3.22 -0.53
C CYS A 101 14.92 2.90 -2.02
N ARG A 102 15.82 3.39 -2.88
CA ARG A 102 15.82 3.09 -4.31
C ARG A 102 15.98 1.59 -4.55
N ARG A 103 16.97 0.96 -3.94
CA ARG A 103 17.28 -0.46 -4.11
C ARG A 103 16.21 -1.38 -3.52
N LEU A 104 15.88 -1.18 -2.23
CA LEU A 104 15.03 -2.12 -1.50
C LEU A 104 13.51 -1.88 -1.67
N LYS A 105 13.10 -0.70 -2.16
CA LYS A 105 11.68 -0.40 -2.38
C LYS A 105 11.34 -0.20 -3.84
N THR A 106 11.94 0.81 -4.50
CA THR A 106 11.53 1.18 -5.86
C THR A 106 11.91 0.09 -6.86
N GLU A 107 13.15 -0.34 -6.83
CA GLU A 107 13.65 -1.38 -7.76
C GLU A 107 12.98 -2.73 -7.48
N ALA A 108 12.88 -3.12 -6.20
CA ALA A 108 12.15 -4.34 -5.84
C ALA A 108 10.69 -4.29 -6.27
N LEU A 109 10.01 -3.14 -6.13
CA LEU A 109 8.63 -2.97 -6.58
C LEU A 109 8.53 -3.13 -8.11
N THR A 110 9.37 -2.42 -8.87
CA THR A 110 9.36 -2.49 -10.33
C THR A 110 9.51 -3.93 -10.80
N HIS A 111 10.56 -4.62 -10.37
CA HIS A 111 10.83 -6.00 -10.79
C HIS A 111 9.79 -7.02 -10.29
N THR A 112 9.18 -6.75 -9.12
CA THR A 112 8.07 -7.58 -8.63
C THR A 112 6.83 -7.39 -9.51
N LEU A 113 6.50 -6.16 -9.89
CA LEU A 113 5.35 -5.88 -10.75
C LEU A 113 5.54 -6.44 -12.17
N ASP A 114 6.73 -6.28 -12.72
CA ASP A 114 7.06 -6.76 -14.07
C ASP A 114 7.29 -8.29 -14.14
N GLY A 115 7.35 -8.99 -12.98
CA GLY A 115 7.60 -10.43 -12.92
C GLY A 115 9.02 -10.84 -13.29
N THR A 116 9.97 -9.90 -13.37
CA THR A 116 11.37 -10.16 -13.74
C THR A 116 12.20 -10.72 -12.58
N TRP A 117 11.79 -10.48 -11.34
CA TRP A 117 12.38 -11.08 -10.15
C TRP A 117 11.45 -12.13 -9.51
N PRO A 118 12.01 -13.07 -8.73
CA PRO A 118 11.22 -14.05 -8.00
C PRO A 118 10.21 -13.38 -7.07
N ARG A 119 9.00 -13.89 -7.08
CA ARG A 119 7.94 -13.57 -6.12
C ARG A 119 7.73 -14.74 -5.17
N TYR A 120 7.23 -14.46 -3.99
CA TYR A 120 6.92 -15.48 -2.98
C TYR A 120 5.47 -15.32 -2.54
N GLN A 121 4.76 -16.43 -2.52
CA GLN A 121 3.35 -16.50 -2.14
C GLN A 121 3.20 -17.15 -0.77
N LEU A 122 2.32 -16.61 0.08
CA LEU A 122 1.95 -17.22 1.34
C LEU A 122 1.09 -18.47 1.09
N ASN A 123 1.60 -19.63 1.52
CA ASN A 123 0.81 -20.85 1.57
C ASN A 123 -0.06 -20.81 2.83
N LEU A 124 -1.38 -20.67 2.67
CA LEU A 124 -2.34 -20.55 3.77
C LEU A 124 -2.50 -21.85 4.61
N GLN A 125 -2.07 -23.01 4.09
CA GLN A 125 -2.11 -24.26 4.83
C GLN A 125 -0.90 -24.42 5.77
N THR A 126 0.27 -23.98 5.30
CA THR A 126 1.54 -24.14 6.03
C THR A 126 1.96 -22.88 6.78
N GLY A 127 1.40 -21.73 6.46
CA GLY A 127 1.82 -20.42 6.96
C GLY A 127 3.22 -19.99 6.47
N LYS A 128 3.74 -20.66 5.43
CA LYS A 128 5.08 -20.37 4.89
C LYS A 128 5.00 -19.69 3.53
N TYR A 129 5.99 -18.87 3.22
CA TYR A 129 6.15 -18.30 1.91
C TYR A 129 6.90 -19.29 1.00
N GLU A 130 6.32 -19.56 -0.14
CA GLU A 130 6.84 -20.44 -1.17
C GLU A 130 7.03 -19.64 -2.46
N ARG A 131 7.94 -20.07 -3.33
CA ARG A 131 8.17 -19.38 -4.61
C ARG A 131 6.90 -19.39 -5.45
N ASP A 132 6.45 -18.19 -5.84
CA ASP A 132 5.34 -18.05 -6.78
C ASP A 132 5.77 -18.52 -8.17
N THR A 133 4.93 -19.31 -8.80
CA THR A 133 5.15 -19.79 -10.17
C THR A 133 4.60 -18.83 -11.23
N ASN A 134 3.73 -17.90 -10.83
CA ASN A 134 3.24 -16.86 -11.73
C ASN A 134 4.29 -15.76 -11.88
N THR A 135 4.76 -15.55 -13.11
CA THR A 135 5.75 -14.52 -13.48
C THR A 135 5.15 -13.45 -14.41
N ASP A 136 3.83 -13.47 -14.64
CA ASP A 136 3.19 -12.50 -15.51
C ASP A 136 3.25 -11.09 -14.88
N ALA A 137 3.50 -10.09 -15.73
CA ALA A 137 3.49 -8.70 -15.29
C ALA A 137 2.09 -8.26 -14.85
N TYR A 138 2.00 -7.47 -13.79
CA TYR A 138 0.74 -6.86 -13.38
C TYR A 138 0.43 -5.65 -14.28
N THR A 139 -0.76 -5.65 -14.87
CA THR A 139 -1.24 -4.56 -15.74
C THR A 139 -2.02 -3.49 -15.01
N GLY A 140 -2.64 -3.85 -13.87
CA GLY A 140 -3.32 -2.93 -12.97
C GLY A 140 -2.78 -3.04 -11.54
N VAL A 141 -2.50 -1.90 -10.91
CA VAL A 141 -1.91 -1.85 -9.56
C VAL A 141 -2.72 -0.89 -8.68
N ILE A 142 -3.49 -1.44 -7.76
CA ILE A 142 -4.28 -0.66 -6.80
C ILE A 142 -3.39 -0.16 -5.67
N VAL A 143 -3.42 1.14 -5.39
CA VAL A 143 -2.52 1.81 -4.45
C VAL A 143 -3.32 2.67 -3.47
N GLY A 144 -3.00 2.59 -2.19
CA GLY A 144 -3.62 3.38 -1.12
C GLY A 144 -3.03 4.80 -0.98
N ALA A 145 -2.74 5.46 -2.10
CA ALA A 145 -2.22 6.83 -2.10
C ALA A 145 -3.37 7.85 -2.01
N ARG A 146 -3.12 8.97 -1.31
CA ARG A 146 -4.03 10.10 -1.18
C ARG A 146 -3.36 11.38 -1.68
N ALA A 147 -4.17 12.30 -2.23
CA ALA A 147 -3.68 13.59 -2.73
C ALA A 147 -3.17 14.51 -1.60
N ASP A 148 -3.70 14.36 -0.37
CA ASP A 148 -3.31 15.17 0.79
C ASP A 148 -1.97 14.79 1.43
N GLU A 149 -1.39 13.63 1.07
CA GLU A 149 -0.10 13.19 1.63
C GLU A 149 1.08 13.99 1.09
N GLU A 150 1.04 14.37 -0.18
CA GLU A 150 2.15 15.01 -0.86
C GLU A 150 1.65 15.83 -2.06
N GLY A 151 2.14 17.05 -2.22
CA GLY A 151 1.71 17.95 -3.30
C GLY A 151 1.87 17.39 -4.71
N SER A 152 2.87 16.53 -4.93
CA SER A 152 3.06 15.85 -6.22
C SER A 152 1.89 14.92 -6.58
N ARG A 153 1.23 14.34 -5.59
CA ARG A 153 0.10 13.41 -5.77
C ARG A 153 -1.21 14.09 -6.15
N SER A 154 -1.30 15.42 -6.04
CA SER A 154 -2.47 16.18 -6.51
C SER A 154 -2.70 16.08 -8.03
N LYS A 155 -1.69 15.65 -8.79
CA LYS A 155 -1.75 15.42 -10.24
C LYS A 155 -2.19 14.01 -10.63
N GLU A 156 -2.29 13.08 -9.67
CA GLU A 156 -2.75 11.72 -9.93
C GLU A 156 -4.21 11.71 -10.37
N ARG A 157 -4.59 10.63 -11.08
CA ARG A 157 -5.96 10.30 -11.44
C ARG A 157 -6.38 9.01 -10.73
N TYR A 158 -7.67 8.70 -10.71
CA TYR A 158 -8.14 7.40 -10.22
C TYR A 158 -7.55 6.25 -11.02
N PHE A 159 -7.43 6.42 -12.34
CA PHE A 159 -6.73 5.52 -13.24
C PHE A 159 -5.58 6.28 -13.91
N SER A 160 -4.38 6.07 -13.42
CA SER A 160 -3.17 6.82 -13.81
C SER A 160 -2.18 5.90 -14.52
N PRO A 161 -2.07 5.98 -15.86
CA PRO A 161 -1.13 5.16 -16.62
C PRO A 161 0.32 5.54 -16.29
N ARG A 162 1.19 4.55 -16.41
CA ARG A 162 2.63 4.66 -16.26
C ARG A 162 3.30 4.24 -17.55
N ASP A 163 4.33 4.97 -17.94
CA ASP A 163 5.17 4.60 -19.05
C ASP A 163 6.09 3.39 -18.73
N LYS A 164 6.88 2.98 -19.71
CA LYS A 164 7.86 1.88 -19.58
C LYS A 164 8.95 2.11 -18.51
N HIS A 165 9.07 3.34 -17.99
CA HIS A 165 10.02 3.72 -16.94
C HIS A 165 9.36 3.82 -15.57
N ASN A 166 8.07 3.49 -15.45
CA ASN A 166 7.24 3.69 -14.25
C ASN A 166 6.95 5.16 -13.92
N ASP A 167 7.25 6.08 -14.82
CA ASP A 167 6.93 7.48 -14.69
C ASP A 167 5.50 7.77 -15.17
N TRP A 168 4.94 8.92 -14.80
CA TRP A 168 3.65 9.34 -15.30
C TRP A 168 3.68 9.45 -16.81
N ASP A 169 2.73 8.80 -17.47
CA ASP A 169 2.42 9.09 -18.85
C ASP A 169 1.61 10.39 -18.91
N LEU A 170 2.30 11.50 -19.18
CA LEU A 170 1.70 12.84 -19.21
C LEU A 170 0.79 13.05 -20.42
N ASP A 171 1.02 12.32 -21.49
CA ASP A 171 0.28 12.46 -22.74
C ASP A 171 -1.07 11.73 -22.69
N ASP A 172 -1.19 10.72 -21.82
CA ASP A 172 -2.40 9.89 -21.68
C ASP A 172 -3.03 9.99 -20.28
N GLN A 173 -3.34 11.21 -19.83
CA GLN A 173 -4.06 11.52 -18.58
C GLN A 173 -5.43 12.13 -18.90
N PRO A 174 -6.43 11.35 -19.35
CA PRO A 174 -7.73 11.88 -19.69
C PRO A 174 -8.44 12.44 -18.45
N PRO A 175 -9.27 13.48 -18.59
CA PRO A 175 -10.07 13.98 -17.48
C PRO A 175 -11.10 12.94 -17.05
N GLU A 176 -11.22 12.76 -15.74
CA GLU A 176 -12.18 11.83 -15.11
C GLU A 176 -13.41 12.62 -14.66
N PHE A 177 -14.44 12.69 -15.52
CA PHE A 177 -15.70 13.38 -15.22
C PHE A 177 -16.82 12.37 -14.95
N TRP A 178 -17.74 12.72 -14.05
CA TRP A 178 -18.95 11.92 -13.73
C TRP A 178 -18.69 10.45 -13.41
N ASN A 179 -17.56 10.14 -12.78
CA ASN A 179 -17.10 8.78 -12.47
C ASN A 179 -16.94 7.89 -13.73
N GLN A 180 -16.62 8.48 -14.86
CA GLN A 180 -16.21 7.76 -16.06
C GLN A 180 -14.69 7.70 -16.11
N PHE A 181 -14.14 6.50 -16.17
CA PHE A 181 -12.70 6.24 -16.15
C PHE A 181 -12.26 5.65 -17.49
N LYS A 182 -11.11 6.09 -17.97
CA LYS A 182 -10.43 5.40 -19.06
C LYS A 182 -9.74 4.17 -18.48
N THR A 183 -10.01 3.00 -19.04
CA THR A 183 -9.43 1.72 -18.62
C THR A 183 -8.71 0.99 -19.75
N ASP A 184 -8.80 1.50 -20.98
CA ASP A 184 -8.09 0.99 -22.16
C ASP A 184 -6.84 1.85 -22.41
N PHE A 185 -5.67 1.24 -22.26
CA PHE A 185 -4.37 1.89 -22.39
C PHE A 185 -3.46 1.11 -23.32
N ALA A 186 -2.41 1.76 -23.81
CA ALA A 186 -1.46 1.16 -24.73
C ALA A 186 -0.83 -0.13 -24.14
N PRO A 187 -0.61 -1.17 -24.96
CA PRO A 187 0.05 -2.39 -24.52
C PRO A 187 1.45 -2.09 -23.92
N GLY A 188 1.78 -2.79 -22.84
CA GLY A 188 3.09 -2.66 -22.16
C GLY A 188 3.16 -1.57 -21.11
N THR A 189 2.06 -0.83 -20.87
CA THR A 189 1.92 0.08 -19.73
C THR A 189 1.22 -0.63 -18.56
N HIS A 190 1.53 -0.26 -17.33
CA HIS A 190 0.69 -0.59 -16.21
C HIS A 190 -0.05 0.64 -15.70
N VAL A 191 -1.22 0.42 -15.11
CA VAL A 191 -2.06 1.50 -14.62
C VAL A 191 -2.12 1.47 -13.12
N ARG A 192 -1.82 2.59 -12.47
CA ARG A 192 -2.04 2.75 -11.03
C ARG A 192 -3.47 3.20 -10.77
N ILE A 193 -4.12 2.51 -9.86
CA ILE A 193 -5.50 2.80 -9.47
C ILE A 193 -5.50 3.34 -8.04
N HIS A 194 -6.09 4.52 -7.82
CA HIS A 194 -6.05 5.25 -6.55
C HIS A 194 -7.44 5.46 -5.95
N PRO A 195 -8.09 4.44 -5.36
CA PRO A 195 -9.44 4.59 -4.83
C PRO A 195 -9.57 5.58 -3.69
N LEU A 196 -8.48 5.88 -2.97
CA LEU A 196 -8.45 6.81 -1.84
C LEU A 196 -7.96 8.22 -2.21
N LEU A 197 -7.83 8.55 -3.49
CA LEU A 197 -7.13 9.75 -3.97
C LEU A 197 -7.63 11.05 -3.31
N ASP A 198 -8.93 11.23 -3.18
CA ASP A 198 -9.57 12.41 -2.60
C ASP A 198 -9.90 12.28 -1.10
N TRP A 199 -9.44 11.22 -0.44
CA TRP A 199 -9.58 11.07 1.00
C TRP A 199 -8.50 11.84 1.76
N THR A 200 -8.89 12.37 2.91
CA THR A 200 -7.95 12.94 3.88
C THR A 200 -7.51 11.89 4.91
N GLU A 201 -6.44 12.18 5.66
CA GLU A 201 -6.03 11.34 6.78
C GLU A 201 -7.17 11.17 7.81
N LEU A 202 -7.94 12.24 8.06
CA LEU A 202 -9.11 12.18 8.93
C LEU A 202 -10.16 11.20 8.41
N ASN A 203 -10.47 11.22 7.10
CA ASN A 203 -11.43 10.27 6.52
C ASN A 203 -10.99 8.82 6.68
N VAL A 204 -9.69 8.55 6.58
CA VAL A 204 -9.12 7.20 6.81
C VAL A 204 -9.38 6.75 8.24
N TRP A 205 -9.09 7.59 9.25
CA TRP A 205 -9.31 7.25 10.65
C TRP A 205 -10.79 7.13 11.02
N GLU A 206 -11.65 8.01 10.51
CA GLU A 206 -13.11 7.92 10.69
C GLU A 206 -13.67 6.63 10.08
N TYR A 207 -13.10 6.17 8.95
CA TYR A 207 -13.49 4.90 8.35
C TYR A 207 -13.00 3.71 9.19
N ILE A 208 -11.77 3.76 9.70
CA ILE A 208 -11.22 2.74 10.62
C ILE A 208 -12.11 2.59 11.85
N GLU A 209 -12.53 3.70 12.46
CA GLU A 209 -13.43 3.70 13.63
C GLU A 209 -14.78 3.07 13.29
N ARG A 210 -15.43 3.55 12.23
CA ARG A 210 -16.76 3.10 11.82
C ARG A 210 -16.83 1.62 11.46
N GLU A 211 -15.83 1.10 10.77
CA GLU A 211 -15.80 -0.28 10.30
C GLU A 211 -15.05 -1.21 11.26
N HIS A 212 -14.57 -0.69 12.39
CA HIS A 212 -13.78 -1.42 13.39
C HIS A 212 -12.59 -2.15 12.77
N ILE A 213 -11.88 -1.47 11.86
CA ILE A 213 -10.75 -2.05 11.14
C ILE A 213 -9.59 -2.26 12.12
N PRO A 214 -9.07 -3.49 12.27
CA PRO A 214 -7.86 -3.69 13.05
C PRO A 214 -6.69 -2.95 12.40
N THR A 215 -5.84 -2.36 13.23
CA THR A 215 -4.63 -1.67 12.79
C THR A 215 -3.45 -2.09 13.66
N VAL A 216 -2.24 -1.83 13.19
CA VAL A 216 -1.02 -2.12 13.95
C VAL A 216 -1.01 -1.32 15.25
N SER A 217 -0.65 -1.94 16.36
CA SER A 217 -0.62 -1.31 17.70
C SER A 217 0.29 -0.08 17.78
N LEU A 218 1.29 0.00 16.92
CA LEU A 218 2.23 1.13 16.80
C LEU A 218 1.57 2.48 16.49
N TYR A 219 0.33 2.49 16.00
CA TYR A 219 -0.43 3.72 15.79
C TYR A 219 -0.92 4.37 17.08
N TYR A 220 -0.87 3.67 18.20
CA TYR A 220 -1.38 4.12 19.49
C TYR A 220 -0.25 4.27 20.50
N ASN A 221 -0.42 5.25 21.42
CA ASN A 221 0.50 5.42 22.55
C ASN A 221 0.42 4.20 23.48
N GLN A 222 1.55 3.56 23.69
CA GLN A 222 1.69 2.39 24.57
C GLN A 222 2.08 2.77 26.01
N GLY A 223 2.04 4.06 26.36
CA GLY A 223 2.35 4.57 27.69
C GLY A 223 3.65 5.35 27.81
N ASP A 224 4.37 5.54 26.69
CA ASP A 224 5.62 6.31 26.60
C ASP A 224 5.41 7.75 26.08
N GLY A 225 4.16 8.18 25.84
CA GLY A 225 3.83 9.50 25.30
C GLY A 225 4.14 9.63 23.82
N THR A 226 4.32 8.51 23.10
CA THR A 226 4.60 8.51 21.66
C THR A 226 3.74 7.52 20.89
N ARG A 227 3.55 7.77 19.59
CA ARG A 227 2.94 6.86 18.63
C ARG A 227 3.49 7.07 17.23
N TYR A 228 3.26 6.14 16.34
CA TYR A 228 3.58 6.35 14.93
C TYR A 228 2.39 6.97 14.18
N ARG A 229 2.63 8.01 13.38
CA ARG A 229 1.64 8.58 12.46
C ARG A 229 1.61 7.83 11.12
N SER A 230 2.77 7.37 10.69
CA SER A 230 2.95 6.53 9.50
C SER A 230 3.91 5.39 9.80
N LEU A 231 3.77 4.28 9.09
CA LEU A 231 4.61 3.10 9.25
C LEU A 231 5.47 2.88 8.00
N GLY A 232 6.72 2.49 8.23
CA GLY A 232 7.71 2.25 7.17
C GLY A 232 8.85 1.35 7.65
N CYS A 233 10.07 1.55 7.13
CA CYS A 233 11.25 0.87 7.65
C CYS A 233 11.62 1.43 9.03
N ALA A 234 11.99 0.56 9.99
CA ALA A 234 12.36 0.93 11.34
C ALA A 234 13.40 2.06 11.41
N PRO A 235 14.52 2.03 10.66
CA PRO A 235 15.51 3.09 10.75
C PRO A 235 15.07 4.43 10.13
N CYS A 236 13.99 4.42 9.33
CA CYS A 236 13.55 5.60 8.60
C CYS A 236 12.30 6.26 9.19
N THR A 237 11.54 5.55 10.01
CA THR A 237 10.28 6.01 10.58
C THR A 237 10.45 6.29 12.05
N LYS A 238 10.05 7.49 12.47
CA LYS A 238 10.15 7.91 13.87
C LYS A 238 8.75 8.12 14.46
N PRO A 239 8.55 7.81 15.75
CA PRO A 239 7.33 8.15 16.45
C PRO A 239 7.21 9.67 16.62
N ILE A 240 5.99 10.13 16.79
CA ILE A 240 5.63 11.50 17.16
C ILE A 240 5.17 11.54 18.61
N ARG A 241 5.21 12.70 19.25
CA ARG A 241 4.61 12.90 20.56
C ARG A 241 3.09 12.92 20.43
N SER A 242 2.42 12.08 21.18
CA SER A 242 0.96 12.01 21.24
C SER A 242 0.54 11.09 22.37
N GLU A 243 -0.53 11.48 23.06
CA GLU A 243 -1.14 10.70 24.13
C GLU A 243 -2.27 9.79 23.65
N SER A 244 -2.59 9.82 22.36
CA SER A 244 -3.72 9.09 21.78
C SER A 244 -3.50 7.57 21.85
N ARG A 245 -4.40 6.89 22.57
CA ARG A 245 -4.33 5.43 22.86
C ARG A 245 -5.32 4.60 22.06
N ASN A 246 -6.21 5.25 21.32
CA ASN A 246 -7.23 4.60 20.50
C ASN A 246 -7.59 5.45 19.28
N VAL A 247 -8.40 4.90 18.40
CA VAL A 247 -8.80 5.54 17.14
C VAL A 247 -9.55 6.86 17.40
N HIS A 248 -10.46 6.87 18.38
CA HIS A 248 -11.26 8.05 18.69
C HIS A 248 -10.37 9.24 19.10
N GLU A 249 -9.40 9.00 19.96
CA GLU A 249 -8.46 10.04 20.41
C GLU A 249 -7.58 10.57 19.26
N ILE A 250 -7.19 9.71 18.30
CA ILE A 250 -6.49 10.15 17.10
C ILE A 250 -7.38 11.04 16.22
N ILE A 251 -8.66 10.70 16.08
CA ILE A 251 -9.61 11.53 15.33
C ILE A 251 -9.75 12.92 15.96
N GLU A 252 -9.91 12.99 17.28
CA GLU A 252 -10.00 14.26 17.99
C GLU A 252 -8.69 15.07 17.92
N GLU A 253 -7.54 14.41 18.02
CA GLU A 253 -6.22 15.04 17.82
C GLU A 253 -6.09 15.66 16.42
N LEU A 254 -6.55 14.97 15.37
CA LEU A 254 -6.54 15.47 14.00
C LEU A 254 -7.52 16.65 13.79
N ARG A 255 -8.71 16.59 14.41
CA ARG A 255 -9.74 17.64 14.30
C ARG A 255 -9.32 18.93 14.98
N THR A 256 -8.66 18.82 16.12
CA THR A 256 -8.20 19.98 16.90
C THR A 256 -6.93 20.61 16.37
N GLY A 257 -6.23 19.95 15.42
CA GLY A 257 -4.95 20.41 14.92
C GLY A 257 -3.83 20.34 15.95
N ALA A 258 -3.99 19.53 17.01
CA ALA A 258 -3.02 19.38 18.08
C ALA A 258 -1.69 18.75 17.61
N LEU A 259 -1.67 18.15 16.43
CA LEU A 259 -0.45 17.80 15.71
C LEU A 259 0.08 19.04 14.96
N SER A 260 0.63 20.00 15.67
CA SER A 260 1.47 21.02 15.04
C SER A 260 2.74 20.35 14.53
N ASN A 261 3.04 20.63 13.28
CA ASN A 261 4.22 20.17 12.54
C ASN A 261 5.55 20.36 13.27
#